data_038dbadc49cc738ef25193acde540643
#
_entry.id   038dbadc49cc738ef25193acde540643
#
_cell.length_a   1.000
_cell.length_b   1.000
_cell.length_c   1.000
_cell.angle_alpha   90.00
_cell.angle_beta   90.00
_cell.angle_gamma   90.00
#
_symmetry.space_group_name_H-M   'P 1'
#
loop_
_entity.id
_entity.type
_entity.pdbx_description
1 polymer ?
#
loop_
_entity_poly.entity_id
_entity_poly.type
_entity_poly.pdbx_seq_one_letter_code
_entity_poly.pdbx_strand_id
1 'polypeptide(L)'
;MGAVLTQRPDLYQAVVCEYPLEDMLRFQKFLEGPYWVAEYGSAENDAQFPYLYAYSPYHHVKAGAQYPAVLFITGDGDTRVAPLHARKMAARLQSATASDRPILLLYDTKSGHSGGKPVNKEIDEGVDTLSFLLWQLKVGVN
;
A
#
# COMPACT_ATOMS: atom_id res chain seq x y z
N MET A 1 6.54 -1.54 -2.06
CA MET A 1 6.74 -0.77 -0.80
C MET A 1 6.30 -1.55 0.44
N GLY A 2 5.14 -2.17 0.48
CA GLY A 2 4.64 -2.84 1.70
C GLY A 2 5.59 -3.87 2.32
N ALA A 3 6.27 -4.68 1.52
CA ALA A 3 7.23 -5.67 2.03
C ALA A 3 8.39 -5.03 2.81
N VAL A 4 9.01 -3.97 2.26
CA VAL A 4 10.11 -3.28 2.95
C VAL A 4 9.60 -2.50 4.18
N LEU A 5 8.41 -1.92 4.10
CA LEU A 5 7.74 -1.24 5.20
C LEU A 5 7.52 -2.17 6.41
N THR A 6 7.13 -3.41 6.18
CA THR A 6 6.87 -4.38 7.25
C THR A 6 8.14 -5.09 7.75
N GLN A 7 9.13 -5.28 6.89
CA GLN A 7 10.39 -5.94 7.25
C GLN A 7 11.37 -5.00 7.93
N ARG A 8 11.47 -3.75 7.44
CA ARG A 8 12.42 -2.75 7.93
C ARG A 8 11.78 -1.37 8.09
N PRO A 9 10.77 -1.24 8.98
CA PRO A 9 10.11 0.04 9.23
C PRO A 9 11.07 1.13 9.74
N ASP A 10 12.16 0.74 10.34
CA ASP A 10 13.21 1.62 10.88
C ASP A 10 13.97 2.43 9.81
N LEU A 11 13.92 2.00 8.55
CA LEU A 11 14.63 2.68 7.46
C LEU A 11 13.89 3.89 6.89
N TYR A 12 12.62 4.08 7.26
CA TYR A 12 11.77 5.08 6.62
C TYR A 12 11.19 6.07 7.62
N GLN A 13 11.17 7.35 7.24
CA GLN A 13 10.45 8.40 7.96
C GLN A 13 9.02 8.51 7.46
N ALA A 14 8.84 8.44 6.15
CA ALA A 14 7.57 8.50 5.46
C ALA A 14 7.57 7.55 4.25
N VAL A 15 6.42 6.96 3.94
CA VAL A 15 6.21 6.05 2.82
C VAL A 15 4.93 6.43 2.09
N VAL A 16 4.99 6.56 0.77
CA VAL A 16 3.81 6.63 -0.09
C VAL A 16 3.68 5.31 -0.84
N CYS A 17 2.48 4.75 -0.83
CA CYS A 17 2.18 3.43 -1.37
C CYS A 17 0.96 3.52 -2.30
N GLU A 18 1.23 3.70 -3.59
CA GLU A 18 0.21 3.91 -4.62
C GLU A 18 -0.23 2.59 -5.23
N TYR A 19 -1.53 2.34 -5.27
CA TYR A 19 -2.16 1.16 -5.88
C TYR A 19 -1.47 -0.17 -5.52
N PRO A 20 -1.20 -0.42 -4.23
CA PRO A 20 -0.31 -1.48 -3.82
C PRO A 20 -0.96 -2.87 -3.83
N LEU A 21 -0.13 -3.89 -4.09
CA LEU A 21 -0.47 -5.29 -3.91
C LEU A 21 0.09 -5.76 -2.55
N GLU A 22 -0.75 -5.93 -1.54
CA GLU A 22 -0.32 -6.10 -0.14
C GLU A 22 -0.60 -7.50 0.44
N ASP A 23 -1.53 -8.26 -0.16
CA ASP A 23 -1.86 -9.61 0.28
C ASP A 23 -1.45 -10.63 -0.77
N MET A 24 -0.23 -11.13 -0.65
CA MET A 24 0.35 -12.06 -1.62
C MET A 24 -0.23 -13.48 -1.53
N LEU A 25 -1.01 -13.78 -0.48
CA LEU A 25 -1.64 -15.09 -0.36
C LEU A 25 -3.00 -15.16 -1.06
N ARG A 26 -3.59 -14.02 -1.41
CA ARG A 26 -4.93 -13.95 -2.01
C ARG A 26 -5.03 -13.05 -3.24
N PHE A 27 -3.93 -12.43 -3.69
CA PHE A 27 -3.97 -11.49 -4.82
C PHE A 27 -4.59 -12.13 -6.07
N GLN A 28 -4.31 -13.40 -6.34
CA GLN A 28 -4.80 -14.14 -7.49
C GLN A 28 -6.32 -14.32 -7.52
N LYS A 29 -7.02 -13.98 -6.42
CA LYS A 29 -8.49 -14.11 -6.31
C LYS A 29 -9.23 -12.83 -6.69
N PHE A 30 -8.52 -11.76 -7.05
CA PHE A 30 -9.11 -10.45 -7.27
C PHE A 30 -8.67 -9.84 -8.60
N LEU A 31 -9.63 -9.35 -9.39
CA LEU A 31 -9.43 -8.57 -10.61
C LEU A 31 -8.39 -9.19 -11.56
N GLU A 32 -7.32 -8.47 -11.90
CA GLU A 32 -6.25 -8.95 -12.76
C GLU A 32 -5.23 -9.86 -12.05
N GLY A 33 -5.37 -10.08 -10.75
CA GLY A 33 -4.47 -10.93 -9.97
C GLY A 33 -4.15 -12.29 -10.57
N PRO A 34 -5.11 -13.04 -11.18
CA PRO A 34 -4.82 -14.32 -11.83
C PRO A 34 -3.74 -14.25 -12.91
N TYR A 35 -3.64 -13.13 -13.64
CA TYR A 35 -2.62 -12.94 -14.69
C TYR A 35 -1.19 -12.82 -14.13
N TRP A 36 -1.03 -12.45 -12.86
CA TRP A 36 0.28 -12.28 -12.21
C TRP A 36 0.80 -13.55 -11.55
N VAL A 37 0.01 -14.63 -11.57
CA VAL A 37 0.45 -15.94 -11.05
C VAL A 37 1.69 -16.46 -11.77
N ALA A 38 1.82 -16.17 -13.06
CA ALA A 38 3.03 -16.56 -13.83
C ALA A 38 4.30 -15.86 -13.32
N GLU A 39 4.17 -14.65 -12.73
CA GLU A 39 5.28 -13.86 -12.20
C GLU A 39 5.56 -14.17 -10.73
N TYR A 40 4.51 -14.14 -9.88
CA TYR A 40 4.67 -14.26 -8.43
C TYR A 40 4.50 -15.68 -7.90
N GLY A 41 3.81 -16.56 -8.63
CA GLY A 41 3.37 -17.85 -8.15
C GLY A 41 1.97 -17.80 -7.52
N SER A 42 1.54 -18.90 -6.91
CA SER A 42 0.24 -19.01 -6.25
C SER A 42 0.37 -19.60 -4.85
N ALA A 43 -0.33 -19.01 -3.88
CA ALA A 43 -0.43 -19.55 -2.54
C ALA A 43 -1.26 -20.86 -2.46
N GLU A 44 -1.92 -21.24 -3.55
CA GLU A 44 -2.62 -22.53 -3.68
C GLU A 44 -1.67 -23.67 -4.06
N ASN A 45 -0.42 -23.34 -4.40
CA ASN A 45 0.65 -24.30 -4.62
C ASN A 45 1.51 -24.41 -3.35
N ASP A 46 1.50 -25.57 -2.71
CA ASP A 46 2.20 -25.83 -1.45
C ASP A 46 3.70 -25.52 -1.52
N ALA A 47 4.33 -25.73 -2.68
CA ALA A 47 5.75 -25.43 -2.87
C ALA A 47 6.03 -23.91 -3.00
N GLN A 48 5.03 -23.11 -3.40
CA GLN A 48 5.18 -21.68 -3.60
C GLN A 48 4.67 -20.85 -2.41
N PHE A 49 3.74 -21.41 -1.63
CA PHE A 49 3.17 -20.74 -0.45
C PHE A 49 4.21 -20.16 0.51
N PRO A 50 5.28 -20.90 0.93
CA PRO A 50 6.26 -20.38 1.86
C PRO A 50 6.98 -19.12 1.35
N TYR A 51 7.25 -19.05 0.04
CA TYR A 51 7.92 -17.90 -0.57
C TYR A 51 7.01 -16.68 -0.59
N LEU A 52 5.74 -16.85 -0.98
CA LEU A 52 4.76 -15.78 -0.98
C LEU A 52 4.48 -15.28 0.44
N TYR A 53 4.33 -16.21 1.39
CA TYR A 53 4.13 -15.85 2.80
C TYR A 53 5.31 -15.06 3.34
N ALA A 54 6.55 -15.44 3.03
CA ALA A 54 7.76 -14.82 3.57
C ALA A 54 7.86 -13.30 3.34
N TYR A 55 7.24 -12.77 2.28
CA TYR A 55 7.25 -11.33 1.99
C TYR A 55 5.87 -10.69 1.88
N SER A 56 4.78 -11.42 2.13
CA SER A 56 3.42 -10.88 2.05
C SER A 56 3.21 -9.76 3.08
N PRO A 57 3.09 -8.49 2.66
CA PRO A 57 3.11 -7.37 3.61
C PRO A 57 2.02 -7.45 4.66
N TYR A 58 0.80 -7.72 4.22
CA TYR A 58 -0.37 -7.79 5.10
C TYR A 58 -0.20 -8.79 6.25
N HIS A 59 0.48 -9.93 5.98
CA HIS A 59 0.67 -11.00 6.96
C HIS A 59 1.83 -10.75 7.91
N HIS A 60 2.72 -9.82 7.58
CA HIS A 60 3.90 -9.47 8.37
C HIS A 60 3.77 -8.17 9.17
N VAL A 61 2.58 -7.57 9.21
CA VAL A 61 2.31 -6.46 10.13
C VAL A 61 2.36 -6.97 11.57
N LYS A 62 3.27 -6.39 12.35
CA LYS A 62 3.52 -6.74 13.76
C LYS A 62 2.86 -5.74 14.68
N ALA A 63 2.07 -6.22 15.64
CA ALA A 63 1.50 -5.38 16.69
C ALA A 63 2.61 -4.79 17.56
N GLY A 64 2.47 -3.52 17.92
CA GLY A 64 3.43 -2.79 18.75
C GLY A 64 4.69 -2.31 18.02
N ALA A 65 4.82 -2.54 16.71
CA ALA A 65 5.94 -2.03 15.94
C ALA A 65 5.82 -0.52 15.70
N GLN A 66 6.96 0.17 15.61
CA GLN A 66 7.05 1.60 15.30
C GLN A 66 7.08 1.78 13.77
N TYR A 67 5.89 1.84 13.16
CA TYR A 67 5.80 2.08 11.72
C TYR A 67 6.04 3.56 11.38
N PRO A 68 6.64 3.87 10.20
CA PRO A 68 6.77 5.23 9.72
C PRO A 68 5.40 5.84 9.40
N ALA A 69 5.37 7.12 9.07
CA ALA A 69 4.19 7.71 8.45
C ALA A 69 3.92 7.03 7.10
N VAL A 70 2.66 6.67 6.83
CA VAL A 70 2.29 5.98 5.57
C VAL A 70 1.07 6.66 4.95
N LEU A 71 1.18 6.95 3.65
CA LEU A 71 0.05 7.35 2.81
C LEU A 71 -0.22 6.25 1.79
N PHE A 72 -1.34 5.56 1.92
CA PHE A 72 -1.87 4.68 0.88
C PHE A 72 -2.74 5.47 -0.08
N ILE A 73 -2.61 5.21 -1.39
CA ILE A 73 -3.43 5.82 -2.43
C ILE A 73 -4.06 4.71 -3.25
N THR A 74 -5.38 4.78 -3.47
CA THR A 74 -6.12 3.87 -4.35
C THR A 74 -7.44 4.47 -4.81
N GLY A 75 -7.96 3.98 -5.93
CA GLY A 75 -9.25 4.40 -6.48
C GLY A 75 -10.30 3.30 -6.40
N ASP A 76 -11.58 3.66 -6.16
CA ASP A 76 -12.68 2.69 -6.06
C ASP A 76 -12.93 1.94 -7.37
N GLY A 77 -12.73 2.62 -8.50
CA GLY A 77 -12.83 2.04 -9.84
C GLY A 77 -11.57 1.36 -10.35
N ASP A 78 -10.60 1.05 -9.48
CA ASP A 78 -9.39 0.32 -9.89
C ASP A 78 -9.77 -1.11 -10.31
N THR A 79 -9.68 -1.37 -11.61
CA THR A 79 -9.96 -2.68 -12.20
C THR A 79 -8.72 -3.57 -12.30
N ARG A 80 -7.53 -3.02 -12.06
CA ARG A 80 -6.26 -3.72 -12.14
C ARG A 80 -5.84 -4.31 -10.80
N VAL A 81 -5.63 -3.44 -9.80
CA VAL A 81 -5.27 -3.84 -8.43
C VAL A 81 -6.45 -3.56 -7.50
N ALA A 82 -7.02 -4.60 -6.94
CA ALA A 82 -8.21 -4.45 -6.10
C ALA A 82 -7.96 -3.48 -4.94
N PRO A 83 -8.79 -2.43 -4.77
CA PRO A 83 -8.65 -1.41 -3.72
C PRO A 83 -8.62 -1.98 -2.31
N LEU A 84 -9.14 -3.20 -2.14
CA LEU A 84 -9.12 -3.90 -0.86
C LEU A 84 -7.70 -4.08 -0.30
N HIS A 85 -6.66 -4.17 -1.15
CA HIS A 85 -5.28 -4.32 -0.69
C HIS A 85 -4.83 -3.11 0.12
N ALA A 86 -4.98 -1.89 -0.43
CA ALA A 86 -4.67 -0.66 0.28
C ALA A 86 -5.55 -0.48 1.53
N ARG A 87 -6.87 -0.69 1.40
CA ARG A 87 -7.84 -0.51 2.49
C ARG A 87 -7.54 -1.40 3.68
N LYS A 88 -7.37 -2.70 3.45
CA LYS A 88 -7.10 -3.65 4.55
C LYS A 88 -5.71 -3.47 5.15
N MET A 89 -4.72 -3.09 4.35
CA MET A 89 -3.37 -2.84 4.85
C MET A 89 -3.32 -1.58 5.71
N ALA A 90 -3.95 -0.48 5.28
CA ALA A 90 -4.08 0.73 6.07
C ALA A 90 -4.73 0.45 7.43
N ALA A 91 -5.90 -0.22 7.43
CA ALA A 91 -6.61 -0.56 8.66
C ALA A 91 -5.78 -1.46 9.59
N ARG A 92 -5.03 -2.43 9.03
CA ARG A 92 -4.19 -3.32 9.83
C ARG A 92 -2.99 -2.57 10.43
N LEU A 93 -2.34 -1.69 9.70
CA LEU A 93 -1.26 -0.87 10.23
C LEU A 93 -1.76 0.10 11.30
N GLN A 94 -2.92 0.76 11.08
CA GLN A 94 -3.55 1.64 12.08
C GLN A 94 -3.82 0.92 13.41
N SER A 95 -4.27 -0.34 13.34
CA SER A 95 -4.56 -1.12 14.54
C SER A 95 -3.31 -1.70 15.22
N ALA A 96 -2.19 -1.80 14.51
CA ALA A 96 -0.99 -2.50 14.97
C ALA A 96 0.13 -1.57 15.41
N THR A 97 0.22 -0.35 14.84
CA THR A 97 1.32 0.57 15.12
C THR A 97 1.34 1.05 16.58
N ALA A 98 2.53 1.13 17.16
CA ALA A 98 2.77 1.85 18.42
C ALA A 98 3.37 3.25 18.18
N SER A 99 3.53 3.64 16.91
CA SER A 99 3.99 4.98 16.54
C SER A 99 2.82 5.97 16.57
N ASP A 100 3.09 7.23 16.88
CA ASP A 100 2.16 8.36 16.73
C ASP A 100 2.12 8.93 15.32
N ARG A 101 2.90 8.37 14.40
CA ARG A 101 2.95 8.79 12.99
C ARG A 101 1.68 8.39 12.25
N PRO A 102 1.17 9.25 11.35
CA PRO A 102 -0.10 9.00 10.69
C PRO A 102 -0.01 7.83 9.68
N ILE A 103 -1.01 6.97 9.72
CA ILE A 103 -1.30 5.97 8.68
C ILE A 103 -2.57 6.43 7.97
N LEU A 104 -2.43 6.91 6.75
CA LEU A 104 -3.51 7.54 5.99
C LEU A 104 -3.89 6.71 4.76
N LEU A 105 -5.13 6.86 4.33
CA LEU A 105 -5.66 6.31 3.08
C LEU A 105 -6.33 7.42 2.28
N LEU A 106 -5.73 7.79 1.15
CA LEU A 106 -6.36 8.62 0.13
C LEU A 106 -7.15 7.70 -0.80
N TYR A 107 -8.49 7.76 -0.67
CA TYR A 107 -9.41 6.89 -1.38
C TYR A 107 -10.29 7.70 -2.33
N ASP A 108 -9.97 7.67 -3.65
CA ASP A 108 -10.76 8.36 -4.66
C ASP A 108 -11.93 7.47 -5.13
N THR A 109 -13.15 7.89 -4.82
CA THR A 109 -14.38 7.16 -5.20
C THR A 109 -14.75 7.29 -6.68
N LYS A 110 -14.01 8.09 -7.46
CA LYS A 110 -14.29 8.40 -8.88
C LYS A 110 -13.13 8.09 -9.82
N SER A 111 -12.04 7.50 -9.32
CA SER A 111 -10.85 7.15 -10.10
C SER A 111 -10.63 5.65 -10.18
N GLY A 112 -9.99 5.24 -11.28
CA GLY A 112 -9.47 3.89 -11.48
C GLY A 112 -8.00 3.77 -11.06
N HIS A 113 -7.30 2.81 -11.69
CA HIS A 113 -5.84 2.67 -11.58
C HIS A 113 -5.16 3.92 -12.17
N SER A 114 -3.93 4.19 -11.82
CA SER A 114 -3.15 5.42 -12.06
C SER A 114 -3.28 6.09 -13.44
N GLY A 115 -3.66 5.37 -14.48
CA GLY A 115 -3.79 5.92 -15.84
C GLY A 115 -5.18 6.49 -16.15
N GLY A 116 -5.21 7.55 -17.00
CA GLY A 116 -6.45 8.08 -17.55
C GLY A 116 -7.25 9.00 -16.62
N LYS A 117 -6.65 9.48 -15.54
CA LYS A 117 -7.25 10.53 -14.70
C LYS A 117 -7.25 11.88 -15.42
N PRO A 118 -8.24 12.76 -15.19
CA PRO A 118 -8.16 14.15 -15.57
C PRO A 118 -6.93 14.82 -14.93
N VAL A 119 -6.27 15.71 -15.69
CA VAL A 119 -5.01 16.36 -15.26
C VAL A 119 -5.16 17.09 -13.91
N ASN A 120 -6.30 17.72 -13.66
CA ASN A 120 -6.55 18.38 -12.37
C ASN A 120 -6.53 17.38 -11.20
N LYS A 121 -7.04 16.17 -11.38
CA LYS A 121 -6.96 15.13 -10.35
C LYS A 121 -5.55 14.60 -10.13
N GLU A 122 -4.76 14.49 -11.19
CA GLU A 122 -3.34 14.12 -11.08
C GLU A 122 -2.55 15.19 -10.30
N ILE A 123 -2.87 16.48 -10.55
CA ILE A 123 -2.28 17.59 -9.81
C ILE A 123 -2.70 17.52 -8.33
N ASP A 124 -3.97 17.34 -8.03
CA ASP A 124 -4.48 17.26 -6.64
C ASP A 124 -3.82 16.10 -5.87
N GLU A 125 -3.74 14.92 -6.47
CA GLU A 125 -3.06 13.74 -5.87
C GLU A 125 -1.56 14.00 -5.68
N GLY A 126 -0.92 14.68 -6.64
CA GLY A 126 0.47 15.11 -6.52
C GLY A 126 0.68 16.11 -5.37
N VAL A 127 -0.24 17.07 -5.22
CA VAL A 127 -0.22 18.02 -4.10
C VAL A 127 -0.38 17.30 -2.76
N ASP A 128 -1.33 16.39 -2.65
CA ASP A 128 -1.55 15.60 -1.42
C ASP A 128 -0.31 14.77 -1.06
N THR A 129 0.28 14.10 -2.05
CA THR A 129 1.48 13.28 -1.89
C THR A 129 2.67 14.12 -1.43
N LEU A 130 2.95 15.24 -2.10
CA LEU A 130 4.06 16.12 -1.75
C LEU A 130 3.84 16.79 -0.39
N SER A 131 2.62 17.23 -0.11
CA SER A 131 2.26 17.83 1.18
C SER A 131 2.48 16.85 2.33
N PHE A 132 2.05 15.59 2.15
CA PHE A 132 2.31 14.53 3.13
C PHE A 132 3.80 14.31 3.37
N LEU A 133 4.59 14.20 2.30
CA LEU A 133 6.03 13.97 2.41
C LEU A 133 6.74 15.15 3.08
N LEU A 134 6.46 16.39 2.66
CA LEU A 134 7.05 17.60 3.25
C LEU A 134 6.70 17.72 4.73
N TRP A 135 5.44 17.46 5.10
CA TRP A 135 4.98 17.46 6.48
C TRP A 135 5.74 16.44 7.32
N GLN A 136 5.82 15.19 6.88
CA GLN A 136 6.44 14.11 7.67
C GLN A 136 7.97 14.21 7.71
N LEU A 137 8.59 14.75 6.67
CA LEU A 137 10.03 15.00 6.61
C LEU A 137 10.43 16.32 7.29
N LYS A 138 9.46 17.11 7.76
CA LYS A 138 9.67 18.42 8.39
C LYS A 138 10.44 19.39 7.50
N VAL A 139 10.24 19.32 6.19
CA VAL A 139 10.83 20.26 5.23
C VAL A 139 9.96 21.51 5.21
N GLY A 140 10.55 22.64 5.61
CA GLY A 140 9.89 23.95 5.51
C GLY A 140 9.71 24.33 4.03
N VAL A 141 8.51 24.77 3.66
CA VAL A 141 8.27 25.44 2.38
C VAL A 141 8.46 26.94 2.66
N ASN A 142 9.61 27.48 2.22
CA ASN A 142 9.89 28.92 2.31
C ASN A 142 9.19 29.67 1.19
#